data_07ebe5d2ce55abb995e79e151ca2fbb6
#
_entry.id   07ebe5d2ce55abb995e79e151ca2fbb6
#
_cell.length_a   1.000
_cell.length_b   1.000
_cell.length_c   1.000
_cell.angle_alpha   90.00
_cell.angle_beta   90.00
_cell.angle_gamma   90.00
#
_symmetry.space_group_name_H-M   'P 1'
#
loop_
_entity.id
_entity.type
_entity.pdbx_description
1 polymer ?
#
loop_
_entity_poly.entity_id
_entity_poly.type
_entity_poly.pdbx_seq_one_letter_code
_entity_poly.pdbx_strand_id
1 'polypeptide(L)'
;MAVAMMVDNPEGSQAIYDRVRERLGLEKPAGGIFHLAGPSPNGGWRVVEVWESEEDAKRFVAERLLPAFEAVGAPAPPPPELWPVRNHMA
;
A
#
# COMPACT_ATOMS: atom_id res chain seq x y z
N MET A 1 12.60 10.46 9.04
CA MET A 1 11.63 11.35 8.35
C MET A 1 10.51 10.50 7.77
N ALA A 2 9.29 10.89 8.03
CA ALA A 2 8.15 10.16 7.49
C ALA A 2 8.10 10.30 5.97
N VAL A 3 7.58 9.26 5.31
CA VAL A 3 7.39 9.25 3.86
C VAL A 3 5.96 8.88 3.52
N ALA A 4 5.49 9.43 2.42
CA ALA A 4 4.24 9.00 1.82
C ALA A 4 4.53 7.96 0.75
N MET A 5 3.62 7.01 0.60
CA MET A 5 3.70 6.00 -0.44
C MET A 5 2.35 5.94 -1.14
N MET A 6 2.38 5.94 -2.46
CA MET A 6 1.16 5.80 -3.25
C MET A 6 1.33 4.67 -4.26
N VAL A 7 0.33 3.81 -4.33
CA VAL A 7 0.22 2.80 -5.37
C VAL A 7 -1.06 3.09 -6.15
N ASP A 8 -0.92 3.38 -7.43
CA ASP A 8 -2.06 3.60 -8.32
C ASP A 8 -2.10 2.41 -9.27
N ASN A 9 -2.99 1.47 -8.98
CA ASN A 9 -3.02 0.17 -9.64
C ASN A 9 -4.16 0.10 -10.66
N PRO A 10 -3.86 0.23 -11.97
CA PRO A 10 -4.91 0.22 -12.99
C PRO A 10 -5.65 -1.12 -13.08
N GLU A 11 -5.01 -2.21 -12.65
CA GLU A 11 -5.64 -3.53 -12.61
C GLU A 11 -6.24 -3.86 -11.25
N GLY A 12 -6.19 -2.93 -10.31
CA GLY A 12 -6.74 -3.11 -8.98
C GLY A 12 -8.24 -2.93 -8.94
N SER A 13 -8.85 -3.46 -7.88
CA SER A 13 -10.28 -3.36 -7.64
C SER A 13 -10.53 -3.50 -6.15
N GLN A 14 -11.73 -3.14 -5.72
CA GLN A 14 -12.12 -3.37 -4.33
C GLN A 14 -12.03 -4.85 -3.97
N ALA A 15 -12.45 -5.73 -4.86
CA ALA A 15 -12.41 -7.16 -4.60
C ALA A 15 -10.99 -7.68 -4.37
N ILE A 16 -10.05 -7.27 -5.21
CA ILE A 16 -8.64 -7.64 -5.04
C ILE A 16 -8.09 -7.04 -3.76
N TYR A 17 -8.37 -5.76 -3.51
CA TYR A 17 -7.92 -5.06 -2.31
C TYR A 17 -8.39 -5.77 -1.05
N ASP A 18 -9.68 -6.15 -0.99
CA ASP A 18 -10.23 -6.82 0.18
C ASP A 18 -9.56 -8.18 0.42
N ARG A 19 -9.28 -8.93 -0.65
CA ARG A 19 -8.60 -10.22 -0.55
C ARG A 19 -7.16 -10.07 -0.08
N VAL A 20 -6.44 -9.07 -0.57
CA VAL A 20 -5.08 -8.79 -0.14
C VAL A 20 -5.07 -8.36 1.33
N ARG A 21 -6.01 -7.49 1.73
CA ARG A 21 -6.14 -7.06 3.12
C ARG A 21 -6.40 -8.22 4.06
N GLU A 22 -7.26 -9.13 3.66
CA GLU A 22 -7.56 -10.32 4.44
C GLU A 22 -6.30 -11.17 4.61
N ARG A 23 -5.50 -11.29 3.57
CA ARG A 23 -4.25 -12.04 3.61
C ARG A 23 -3.20 -11.38 4.50
N LEU A 24 -3.13 -10.04 4.49
CA LEU A 24 -2.20 -9.27 5.32
C LEU A 24 -2.58 -9.28 6.80
N GLY A 25 -3.85 -9.46 7.11
CA GLY A 25 -4.36 -9.36 8.47
C GLY A 25 -4.70 -7.92 8.85
N LEU A 26 -5.23 -7.76 10.05
CA LEU A 26 -5.72 -6.47 10.53
C LEU A 26 -4.68 -5.70 11.35
N GLU A 27 -3.55 -6.32 11.66
CA GLU A 27 -2.53 -5.65 12.47
C GLU A 27 -1.83 -4.56 11.67
N LYS A 28 -1.60 -3.43 12.33
CA LYS A 28 -0.85 -2.33 11.75
C LYS A 28 0.60 -2.79 11.55
N PRO A 29 1.14 -2.68 10.34
CA PRO A 29 2.52 -3.09 10.11
C PRO A 29 3.51 -2.15 10.80
N ALA A 30 4.69 -2.68 11.13
CA ALA A 30 5.75 -1.91 11.76
C ALA A 30 6.11 -0.69 10.91
N GLY A 31 6.09 0.49 11.52
CA GLY A 31 6.41 1.75 10.85
C GLY A 31 5.23 2.37 10.11
N GLY A 32 4.09 1.70 10.04
CA GLY A 32 2.91 2.25 9.39
C GLY A 32 2.25 3.32 10.26
N ILE A 33 1.90 4.45 9.68
CA ILE A 33 1.26 5.56 10.39
C ILE A 33 -0.17 5.75 9.93
N PHE A 34 -0.41 5.70 8.63
CA PHE A 34 -1.70 6.03 8.06
C PHE A 34 -1.93 5.25 6.78
N HIS A 35 -3.19 4.92 6.50
CA HIS A 35 -3.57 4.17 5.30
C HIS A 35 -4.95 4.62 4.84
N LEU A 36 -5.10 4.83 3.55
CA LEU A 36 -6.41 4.98 2.93
C LEU A 36 -6.40 4.33 1.55
N ALA A 37 -7.56 3.96 1.07
CA ALA A 37 -7.69 3.30 -0.23
C ALA A 37 -9.06 3.61 -0.83
N GLY A 38 -9.13 3.58 -2.15
CA GLY A 38 -10.37 3.79 -2.87
C GLY A 38 -10.16 3.67 -4.38
N PRO A 39 -11.26 3.83 -5.14
CA PRO A 39 -11.15 3.83 -6.60
C PRO A 39 -10.24 4.97 -7.07
N SER A 40 -9.35 4.66 -8.00
CA SER A 40 -8.48 5.69 -8.57
C SER A 40 -9.25 6.55 -9.57
N PRO A 41 -9.07 7.87 -9.56
CA PRO A 41 -9.65 8.72 -10.60
C PRO A 41 -9.11 8.40 -12.00
N ASN A 42 -7.99 7.68 -12.06
CA ASN A 42 -7.40 7.26 -13.34
C ASN A 42 -7.83 5.85 -13.76
N GLY A 43 -8.75 5.24 -13.01
CA GLY A 43 -9.15 3.86 -13.22
C GLY A 43 -8.37 2.90 -12.34
N GLY A 44 -9.02 1.83 -11.90
CA GLY A 44 -8.42 0.87 -10.99
C GLY A 44 -8.54 1.28 -9.54
N TRP A 45 -7.50 1.01 -8.75
CA TRP A 45 -7.54 1.18 -7.29
C TRP A 45 -6.32 1.95 -6.82
N ARG A 46 -6.52 2.88 -5.89
CA ARG A 46 -5.44 3.71 -5.35
C ARG A 46 -5.30 3.48 -3.85
N VAL A 47 -4.06 3.32 -3.40
CA VAL A 47 -3.73 3.23 -1.98
C VAL A 47 -2.72 4.33 -1.65
N VAL A 48 -2.96 5.05 -0.56
CA VAL A 48 -2.04 6.07 -0.07
C VAL A 48 -1.72 5.76 1.39
N GLU A 49 -0.43 5.78 1.72
CA GLU A 49 0.03 5.45 3.06
C GLU A 49 1.09 6.43 3.52
N VAL A 50 1.22 6.55 4.84
CA VAL A 50 2.32 7.29 5.45
C VAL A 50 3.09 6.30 6.32
N TRP A 51 4.41 6.33 6.22
CA TRP A 51 5.32 5.45 6.94
C TRP A 51 6.35 6.26 7.70
N GLU A 52 6.85 5.70 8.80
CA GLU A 52 7.87 6.36 9.60
C GLU A 52 9.18 6.56 8.84
N SER A 53 9.50 5.67 7.90
CA SER A 53 10.69 5.78 7.06
C SER A 53 10.46 5.11 5.71
N GLU A 54 11.28 5.49 4.74
CA GLU A 54 11.29 4.85 3.42
C GLU A 54 11.67 3.38 3.54
N GLU A 55 12.59 3.06 4.44
CA GLU A 55 13.03 1.69 4.68
C GLU A 55 11.86 0.81 5.15
N ASP A 56 11.06 1.31 6.08
CA ASP A 56 9.89 0.57 6.56
C ASP A 56 8.88 0.33 5.45
N ALA A 57 8.64 1.35 4.61
CA ALA A 57 7.73 1.23 3.48
C ALA A 57 8.21 0.17 2.49
N LYS A 58 9.48 0.23 2.13
CA LYS A 58 10.06 -0.73 1.17
C LYS A 58 10.07 -2.15 1.71
N ARG A 59 10.36 -2.31 2.99
CA ARG A 59 10.34 -3.62 3.64
C ARG A 59 8.95 -4.21 3.61
N PHE A 60 7.95 -3.42 3.93
CA PHE A 60 6.56 -3.88 3.88
C PHE A 60 6.17 -4.36 2.49
N VAL A 61 6.51 -3.58 1.46
CA VAL A 61 6.19 -3.95 0.08
C VAL A 61 6.84 -5.29 -0.29
N ALA A 62 8.13 -5.43 -0.02
CA ALA A 62 8.89 -6.62 -0.41
C ALA A 62 8.49 -7.86 0.38
N GLU A 63 8.29 -7.72 1.70
CA GLU A 63 8.11 -8.87 2.58
C GLU A 63 6.66 -9.23 2.86
N ARG A 64 5.74 -8.27 2.67
CA ARG A 64 4.34 -8.49 3.00
C ARG A 64 3.39 -8.28 1.82
N LEU A 65 3.50 -7.15 1.15
CA LEU A 65 2.53 -6.79 0.13
C LEU A 65 2.64 -7.66 -1.13
N LEU A 66 3.82 -7.75 -1.72
CA LEU A 66 4.01 -8.55 -2.92
C LEU A 66 3.69 -10.03 -2.70
N PRO A 67 4.13 -10.65 -1.59
CA PRO A 67 3.72 -12.03 -1.30
C PRO A 67 2.21 -12.19 -1.13
N ALA A 68 1.52 -11.18 -0.58
CA ALA A 68 0.07 -11.24 -0.42
C ALA A 68 -0.65 -11.20 -1.78
N PHE A 69 -0.19 -10.36 -2.71
CA PHE A 69 -0.73 -10.33 -4.06
C PHE A 69 -0.53 -11.68 -4.76
N GLU A 70 0.66 -12.25 -4.64
CA GLU A 70 0.94 -13.57 -5.21
C GLU A 70 0.04 -14.63 -4.61
N ALA A 71 -0.15 -14.61 -3.31
CA ALA A 71 -0.97 -15.60 -2.60
C ALA A 71 -2.44 -15.58 -3.04
N VAL A 72 -2.97 -14.43 -3.41
CA VAL A 72 -4.36 -14.32 -3.89
C VAL A 72 -4.47 -14.45 -5.41
N GLY A 73 -3.36 -14.67 -6.10
CA GLY A 73 -3.35 -14.86 -7.55
C GLY A 73 -3.59 -13.59 -8.36
N ALA A 74 -3.33 -12.42 -7.76
CA ALA A 74 -3.48 -11.16 -8.46
C ALA A 74 -2.15 -10.72 -9.07
N PRO A 75 -2.18 -9.98 -10.20
CA PRO A 75 -0.96 -9.41 -10.75
C PRO A 75 -0.30 -8.45 -9.76
N ALA A 76 1.03 -8.40 -9.76
CA ALA A 76 1.74 -7.48 -8.89
C ALA A 76 1.35 -6.04 -9.22
N PRO A 77 1.17 -5.19 -8.19
CA PRO A 77 0.88 -3.77 -8.44
C PRO A 77 2.10 -3.07 -9.03
N PRO A 78 1.91 -1.90 -9.66
CA PRO A 78 3.04 -1.10 -10.11
C PRO A 78 3.93 -0.70 -8.94
N PRO A 79 5.21 -0.38 -9.20
CA PRO A 79 6.08 0.13 -8.13
C PRO A 79 5.46 1.37 -7.49
N PRO A 80 5.54 1.50 -6.16
CA PRO A 80 4.97 2.64 -5.47
C PRO A 80 5.77 3.91 -5.72
N GLU A 81 5.08 5.05 -5.67
CA GLU A 81 5.72 6.33 -5.60
C GLU A 81 5.97 6.67 -4.14
N LEU A 82 7.15 7.18 -3.84
CA LEU A 82 7.55 7.55 -2.48
C LEU A 82 8.06 8.98 -2.48
N TRP A 83 7.66 9.75 -1.46
CA TRP A 83 8.18 11.11 -1.29
C TRP A 83 8.21 11.46 0.21
N PRO A 84 9.12 12.36 0.62
CA PRO A 84 9.19 12.75 2.03
C PRO A 84 7.95 13.56 2.43
N VAL A 85 7.50 13.33 3.67
CA VAL A 85 6.35 14.04 4.23
C VAL A 85 6.85 15.10 5.19
N ARG A 86 6.48 16.35 4.93
CA ARG A 86 6.83 17.44 5.82
C ARG A 86 5.91 17.47 7.04
N ASN A 87 4.64 17.16 6.85
CA ASN A 87 3.65 17.18 7.91
C ASN A 87 2.52 16.21 7.58
N HIS A 88 1.96 15.59 8.61
CA HIS A 88 0.80 14.71 8.45
C HIS A 88 -0.13 14.84 9.64
N MET A 89 -1.39 14.51 9.41
CA MET A 89 -2.42 14.53 10.43
C MET A 89 -3.20 13.23 10.34
N ALA A 90 -3.29 12.52 11.43
CA ALA A 90 -4.01 11.24 11.46
C ALA A 90 -5.43 11.42 12.01
#